data_9348133e08d671423a45008de7652dc6
#
_entry.id   9348133e08d671423a45008de7652dc6
#
_cell.length_a   1.000
_cell.length_b   1.000
_cell.length_c   1.000
_cell.angle_alpha   90.00
_cell.angle_beta   90.00
_cell.angle_gamma   90.00
#
_symmetry.space_group_name_H-M   'P 1'
#
loop_
_entity.id
_entity.type
_entity.pdbx_description
1 polymer ?
#
loop_
_entity_poly.entity_id
_entity_poly.type
_entity_poly.pdbx_seq_one_letter_code
_entity_poly.pdbx_strand_id
1 'polypeptide(L)'
;MTPSDAPGSRWSDLDRPPLNAPALRRALLRPGGLWTSLDVVANTGSTNTDLAAADGPEGAVLVAEEQSAARGRLDRTWSAPARSGLFLSVRLTPGPGVPVHRWGWLPLLAGVATASALSRAAGVDTALKWPNDLLVTVDGRERKAGGILAERAGDSVVVGIGVNVSLRADELPVPTAGSLALAGAGRLDRDPLLRALLRSLEDWYTAWRGAGGDPAACRLQEAYAAGCATLGRTVRAELPGDRQLVGEAVAVDGDGRLVLATEHGMQRPVDAGDIVHLRPASSGE
;
A
#
# COMPACT_ATOMS: atom_id res chain seq x y z
N MET A 1 7.01 -13.90 45.24
CA MET A 1 6.65 -14.08 43.80
C MET A 1 5.55 -13.09 43.50
N THR A 2 5.89 -11.96 42.98
CA THR A 2 4.96 -10.91 42.53
C THR A 2 5.09 -10.80 41.01
N PRO A 3 4.00 -10.86 40.21
CA PRO A 3 4.05 -10.55 38.81
C PRO A 3 4.18 -9.03 38.69
N SER A 4 5.19 -8.60 37.97
CA SER A 4 5.40 -7.21 37.60
C SER A 4 4.47 -6.87 36.45
N ASP A 5 3.25 -6.45 36.75
CA ASP A 5 2.42 -5.66 35.85
C ASP A 5 2.93 -4.21 35.92
N ALA A 6 3.91 -3.87 35.11
CA ALA A 6 4.23 -2.49 34.85
C ALA A 6 3.16 -1.93 33.90
N PRO A 7 2.28 -1.01 34.35
CA PRO A 7 1.39 -0.31 33.41
C PRO A 7 2.26 0.50 32.47
N GLY A 8 2.06 0.33 31.16
CA GLY A 8 2.71 1.11 30.12
C GLY A 8 2.63 2.59 30.50
N SER A 9 3.78 3.24 30.54
CA SER A 9 3.92 4.64 30.94
C SER A 9 2.93 5.50 30.15
N ARG A 10 2.16 6.37 30.82
CA ARG A 10 1.30 7.38 30.16
C ARG A 10 2.06 8.26 29.17
N TRP A 11 3.38 8.28 29.25
CA TRP A 11 4.29 9.03 28.39
C TRP A 11 4.59 8.31 27.07
N SER A 12 4.43 6.97 26.97
CA SER A 12 4.54 6.25 25.70
C SER A 12 3.39 6.53 24.74
N ASP A 13 2.23 6.95 25.25
CA ASP A 13 1.07 7.30 24.43
C ASP A 13 1.19 8.68 23.75
N LEU A 14 2.06 9.57 24.22
CA LEU A 14 2.27 10.90 23.64
C LEU A 14 3.05 10.85 22.32
N ASP A 15 3.96 9.89 22.18
CA ASP A 15 4.76 9.72 20.97
C ASP A 15 3.93 9.12 19.83
N ARG A 16 2.91 8.34 20.15
CA ARG A 16 2.00 7.66 19.19
C ARG A 16 0.56 7.75 19.67
N PRO A 17 -0.06 8.94 19.59
CA PRO A 17 -1.44 9.12 20.03
C PRO A 17 -2.40 8.24 19.22
N PRO A 18 -3.50 7.76 19.83
CA PRO A 18 -4.53 7.02 19.10
C PRO A 18 -5.20 7.90 18.04
N LEU A 19 -5.70 7.27 16.98
CA LEU A 19 -6.47 7.96 15.94
C LEU A 19 -7.78 8.51 16.50
N ASN A 20 -8.15 9.71 16.07
CA ASN A 20 -9.37 10.37 16.47
C ASN A 20 -10.54 9.94 15.57
N ALA A 21 -11.12 8.77 15.85
CA ALA A 21 -12.23 8.21 15.06
C ALA A 21 -13.39 9.18 14.82
N PRO A 22 -13.92 9.93 15.84
CA PRO A 22 -14.96 10.91 15.59
C PRO A 22 -14.58 12.03 14.63
N ALA A 23 -13.34 12.54 14.71
CA ALA A 23 -12.85 13.57 13.79
C ALA A 23 -12.66 13.03 12.37
N LEU A 24 -12.14 11.81 12.24
CA LEU A 24 -11.99 11.13 10.96
C LEU A 24 -13.33 10.90 10.28
N ARG A 25 -14.34 10.37 11.01
CA ARG A 25 -15.70 10.18 10.47
C ARG A 25 -16.31 11.50 9.98
N ARG A 26 -16.25 12.56 10.77
CA ARG A 26 -16.76 13.89 10.35
C ARG A 26 -16.07 14.43 9.09
N ALA A 27 -14.78 14.14 8.92
CA ALA A 27 -14.00 14.67 7.81
C ALA A 27 -14.14 13.87 6.50
N LEU A 28 -14.51 12.59 6.60
CA LEU A 28 -14.46 11.63 5.49
C LEU A 28 -15.84 11.11 5.08
N LEU A 29 -16.75 10.89 6.02
CA LEU A 29 -18.10 10.41 5.71
C LEU A 29 -18.96 11.61 5.27
N ARG A 30 -19.14 11.74 3.96
CA ARG A 30 -19.87 12.86 3.35
C ARG A 30 -21.04 12.33 2.52
N PRO A 31 -22.18 13.01 2.49
CA PRO A 31 -23.27 12.66 1.57
C PRO A 31 -22.76 12.60 0.13
N GLY A 32 -23.01 11.48 -0.57
CA GLY A 32 -22.56 11.27 -1.94
C GLY A 32 -21.05 10.97 -2.10
N GLY A 33 -20.27 10.91 -1.02
CA GLY A 33 -18.88 10.44 -1.04
C GLY A 33 -18.78 8.93 -1.15
N LEU A 34 -17.59 8.43 -1.47
CA LEU A 34 -17.32 6.99 -1.56
C LEU A 34 -17.43 6.29 -0.20
N TRP A 35 -16.91 6.94 0.86
CA TRP A 35 -16.80 6.31 2.18
C TRP A 35 -18.15 6.28 2.90
N THR A 36 -18.64 5.08 3.20
CA THR A 36 -19.95 4.84 3.84
C THR A 36 -19.85 4.55 5.34
N SER A 37 -18.74 3.97 5.77
CA SER A 37 -18.42 3.76 7.19
C SER A 37 -16.92 3.86 7.43
N LEU A 38 -16.52 4.22 8.65
CA LEU A 38 -15.15 4.24 9.10
C LEU A 38 -15.08 3.78 10.56
N ASP A 39 -14.45 2.65 10.77
CA ASP A 39 -14.23 2.09 12.08
C ASP A 39 -12.75 2.06 12.42
N VAL A 40 -12.42 2.47 13.65
CA VAL A 40 -11.08 2.40 14.22
C VAL A 40 -11.14 1.46 15.42
N VAL A 41 -10.41 0.35 15.32
CA VAL A 41 -10.31 -0.66 16.37
C VAL A 41 -8.94 -0.63 17.02
N ALA A 42 -8.90 -0.92 18.33
CA ALA A 42 -7.63 -0.93 19.06
C ALA A 42 -6.70 -2.06 18.59
N ASN A 43 -7.28 -3.24 18.33
CA ASN A 43 -6.54 -4.41 17.87
C ASN A 43 -7.43 -5.30 17.00
N THR A 44 -6.82 -5.94 16.01
CA THR A 44 -7.45 -7.04 15.27
C THR A 44 -6.39 -8.02 14.77
N GLY A 45 -6.80 -9.18 14.29
CA GLY A 45 -5.92 -10.10 13.57
C GLY A 45 -5.43 -9.48 12.27
N SER A 46 -6.36 -9.09 11.40
CA SER A 46 -6.07 -8.48 10.10
C SER A 46 -7.29 -7.69 9.61
N THR A 47 -7.10 -6.41 9.34
CA THR A 47 -8.16 -5.55 8.76
C THR A 47 -8.69 -6.08 7.44
N ASN A 48 -7.85 -6.70 6.60
CA ASN A 48 -8.28 -7.33 5.35
C ASN A 48 -9.20 -8.54 5.60
N THR A 49 -8.79 -9.42 6.51
CA THR A 49 -9.56 -10.62 6.84
C THR A 49 -10.92 -10.25 7.42
N ASP A 50 -10.94 -9.31 8.38
CA ASP A 50 -12.17 -8.88 9.03
C ASP A 50 -13.13 -8.21 8.05
N LEU A 51 -12.59 -7.29 7.22
CA LEU A 51 -13.42 -6.58 6.25
C LEU A 51 -13.89 -7.51 5.11
N ALA A 52 -13.10 -8.52 4.72
CA ALA A 52 -13.50 -9.51 3.72
C ALA A 52 -14.60 -10.45 4.24
N ALA A 53 -14.55 -10.80 5.53
CA ALA A 53 -15.54 -11.66 6.17
C ALA A 53 -16.85 -10.93 6.55
N ALA A 54 -16.78 -9.61 6.74
CA ALA A 54 -17.95 -8.81 7.06
C ALA A 54 -18.80 -8.60 5.80
N ASP A 55 -20.12 -8.75 5.93
CA ASP A 55 -21.05 -8.23 4.94
C ASP A 55 -21.11 -6.70 5.07
N GLY A 56 -21.02 -5.99 3.94
CA GLY A 56 -21.03 -4.53 4.00
C GLY A 56 -21.05 -3.87 2.63
N PRO A 57 -21.47 -2.59 2.61
CA PRO A 57 -21.52 -1.83 1.36
C PRO A 57 -20.11 -1.46 0.86
N GLU A 58 -20.06 -1.02 -0.39
CA GLU A 58 -18.90 -0.30 -0.91
C GLU A 58 -18.58 0.91 -0.01
N GLY A 59 -17.30 1.22 0.11
CA GLY A 59 -16.84 2.36 0.87
C GLY A 59 -16.73 2.12 2.38
N ALA A 60 -16.86 0.87 2.84
CA ALA A 60 -16.53 0.53 4.22
C ALA A 60 -15.00 0.61 4.44
N VAL A 61 -14.60 1.26 5.54
CA VAL A 61 -13.20 1.44 5.95
C VAL A 61 -13.01 0.87 7.34
N LEU A 62 -12.03 -0.03 7.49
CA LEU A 62 -11.59 -0.55 8.79
C LEU A 62 -10.13 -0.16 9.02
N VAL A 63 -9.86 0.51 10.13
CA VAL A 63 -8.51 0.91 10.56
C VAL A 63 -8.19 0.24 11.88
N ALA A 64 -6.99 -0.30 12.04
CA ALA A 64 -6.52 -0.87 13.30
C ALA A 64 -5.34 -0.08 13.85
N GLU A 65 -5.31 0.10 15.17
CA GLU A 65 -4.14 0.64 15.86
C GLU A 65 -3.00 -0.39 15.93
N GLU A 66 -3.38 -1.67 15.93
CA GLU A 66 -2.47 -2.81 15.94
C GLU A 66 -3.09 -4.00 15.20
N GLN A 67 -2.24 -4.79 14.52
CA GLN A 67 -2.63 -6.06 13.91
C GLN A 67 -1.71 -7.18 14.41
N SER A 68 -2.31 -8.26 14.91
CA SER A 68 -1.57 -9.40 15.47
C SER A 68 -1.26 -10.51 14.44
N ALA A 69 -1.98 -10.53 13.31
CA ALA A 69 -1.84 -11.53 12.23
C ALA A 69 -1.97 -10.88 10.85
N ALA A 70 -1.39 -9.69 10.69
CA ALA A 70 -1.42 -8.98 9.41
C ALA A 70 -0.67 -9.74 8.33
N ARG A 71 -1.26 -9.77 7.12
CA ARG A 71 -0.76 -10.53 5.98
C ARG A 71 -0.23 -9.62 4.88
N GLY A 72 0.83 -10.07 4.23
CA GLY A 72 1.29 -9.59 2.95
C GLY A 72 0.97 -10.61 1.85
N ARG A 73 1.44 -10.34 0.63
CA ARG A 73 1.35 -11.29 -0.49
C ARG A 73 2.18 -12.55 -0.19
N LEU A 74 1.74 -13.68 -0.79
CA LEU A 74 2.44 -14.98 -0.67
C LEU A 74 2.64 -15.40 0.80
N ASP A 75 1.59 -15.23 1.62
CA ASP A 75 1.55 -15.59 3.05
C ASP A 75 2.65 -14.98 3.92
N ARG A 76 3.30 -13.91 3.45
CA ARG A 76 4.25 -13.14 4.26
C ARG A 76 3.50 -12.44 5.39
N THR A 77 4.10 -12.42 6.56
CA THR A 77 3.60 -11.65 7.69
C THR A 77 4.01 -10.18 7.60
N TRP A 78 3.12 -9.30 8.04
CA TRP A 78 3.42 -7.90 8.28
C TRP A 78 3.39 -7.65 9.78
N SER A 79 4.46 -7.07 10.33
CA SER A 79 4.56 -6.78 11.76
C SER A 79 5.03 -5.35 11.97
N ALA A 80 4.36 -4.66 12.87
CA ALA A 80 4.75 -3.33 13.32
C ALA A 80 4.20 -3.09 14.73
N PRO A 81 4.88 -2.30 15.58
CA PRO A 81 4.36 -1.95 16.90
C PRO A 81 3.02 -1.21 16.81
N ALA A 82 2.22 -1.32 17.86
CA ALA A 82 0.96 -0.60 17.96
C ALA A 82 1.13 0.90 17.70
N ARG A 83 0.20 1.50 16.94
CA ARG A 83 0.16 2.95 16.63
C ARG A 83 1.40 3.49 15.90
N SER A 84 2.28 2.62 15.42
CA SER A 84 3.49 3.05 14.69
C SER A 84 3.26 3.31 13.20
N GLY A 85 2.09 2.94 12.69
CA GLY A 85 1.75 3.03 11.28
C GLY A 85 0.29 3.35 11.01
N LEU A 86 -0.06 3.34 9.73
CA LEU A 86 -1.43 3.29 9.24
C LEU A 86 -1.70 1.88 8.75
N PHE A 87 -2.65 1.19 9.37
CA PHE A 87 -3.06 -0.16 9.02
C PHE A 87 -4.55 -0.14 8.75
N LEU A 88 -4.93 -0.19 7.49
CA LEU A 88 -6.33 -0.04 7.08
C LEU A 88 -6.67 -0.95 5.92
N SER A 89 -7.95 -1.24 5.80
CA SER A 89 -8.54 -1.89 4.64
C SER A 89 -9.79 -1.16 4.21
N VAL A 90 -10.04 -1.12 2.91
CA VAL A 90 -11.22 -0.51 2.30
C VAL A 90 -11.91 -1.52 1.40
N ARG A 91 -13.25 -1.50 1.35
CA ARG A 91 -14.05 -2.29 0.41
C ARG A 91 -14.39 -1.45 -0.80
N LEU A 92 -14.01 -1.92 -1.98
CA LEU A 92 -14.30 -1.30 -3.27
C LEU A 92 -15.12 -2.26 -4.13
N THR A 93 -16.15 -1.76 -4.80
CA THR A 93 -17.02 -2.53 -5.68
C THR A 93 -17.03 -1.88 -7.05
N PRO A 94 -16.13 -2.27 -7.97
CA PRO A 94 -16.01 -1.61 -9.27
C PRO A 94 -17.29 -1.61 -10.10
N GLY A 95 -18.15 -2.61 -9.89
CA GLY A 95 -19.42 -2.76 -10.58
C GLY A 95 -19.28 -3.33 -11.99
N PRO A 96 -20.42 -3.58 -12.67
CA PRO A 96 -20.44 -4.25 -13.98
C PRO A 96 -19.83 -3.42 -15.12
N GLY A 97 -19.66 -2.12 -14.92
CA GLY A 97 -19.02 -1.25 -15.92
C GLY A 97 -17.50 -1.38 -15.98
N VAL A 98 -16.89 -2.11 -15.02
CA VAL A 98 -15.43 -2.32 -14.97
C VAL A 98 -15.11 -3.80 -15.16
N PRO A 99 -14.50 -4.21 -16.28
CA PRO A 99 -14.14 -5.60 -16.52
C PRO A 99 -13.18 -6.15 -15.45
N VAL A 100 -13.36 -7.41 -15.04
CA VAL A 100 -12.57 -8.04 -13.96
C VAL A 100 -11.07 -8.06 -14.24
N HIS A 101 -10.64 -8.19 -15.51
CA HIS A 101 -9.21 -8.14 -15.85
C HIS A 101 -8.55 -6.79 -15.54
N ARG A 102 -9.34 -5.71 -15.45
CA ARG A 102 -8.86 -4.37 -15.04
C ARG A 102 -8.64 -4.23 -13.53
N TRP A 103 -9.15 -5.16 -12.71
CA TRP A 103 -9.03 -5.09 -11.25
C TRP A 103 -7.59 -5.24 -10.75
N GLY A 104 -6.68 -5.75 -11.59
CA GLY A 104 -5.24 -5.70 -11.34
C GLY A 104 -4.68 -4.30 -11.08
N TRP A 105 -5.41 -3.26 -11.52
CA TRP A 105 -5.06 -1.87 -11.26
C TRP A 105 -5.40 -1.38 -9.86
N LEU A 106 -6.29 -2.03 -9.10
CA LEU A 106 -6.69 -1.55 -7.76
C LEU A 106 -5.53 -1.41 -6.77
N PRO A 107 -4.62 -2.39 -6.61
CA PRO A 107 -3.44 -2.21 -5.75
C PRO A 107 -2.49 -1.13 -6.27
N LEU A 108 -2.34 -0.97 -7.58
CA LEU A 108 -1.48 0.05 -8.18
C LEU A 108 -2.05 1.45 -7.97
N LEU A 109 -3.37 1.60 -8.13
CA LEU A 109 -4.13 2.81 -7.84
C LEU A 109 -3.97 3.20 -6.36
N ALA A 110 -4.13 2.24 -5.44
CA ALA A 110 -3.92 2.48 -4.02
C ALA A 110 -2.48 2.92 -3.72
N GLY A 111 -1.50 2.40 -4.47
CA GLY A 111 -0.11 2.84 -4.43
C GLY A 111 0.05 4.31 -4.82
N VAL A 112 -0.48 4.70 -5.97
CA VAL A 112 -0.46 6.10 -6.45
C VAL A 112 -1.16 7.02 -5.46
N ALA A 113 -2.34 6.63 -4.97
CA ALA A 113 -3.10 7.41 -4.01
C ALA A 113 -2.31 7.64 -2.71
N THR A 114 -1.68 6.57 -2.20
CA THR A 114 -0.88 6.62 -0.97
C THR A 114 0.37 7.48 -1.17
N ALA A 115 1.14 7.26 -2.24
CA ALA A 115 2.33 8.04 -2.55
C ALA A 115 2.02 9.54 -2.65
N SER A 116 0.97 9.90 -3.39
CA SER A 116 0.52 11.29 -3.55
C SER A 116 0.09 11.93 -2.22
N ALA A 117 -0.57 11.15 -1.35
CA ALA A 117 -1.00 11.62 -0.04
C ALA A 117 0.18 11.86 0.89
N LEU A 118 1.15 10.94 0.92
CA LEU A 118 2.35 11.04 1.76
C LEU A 118 3.25 12.20 1.35
N SER A 119 3.45 12.42 0.06
CA SER A 119 4.21 13.56 -0.45
C SER A 119 3.58 14.88 0.02
N ARG A 120 2.26 15.04 -0.12
CA ARG A 120 1.57 16.28 0.27
C ARG A 120 1.45 16.46 1.79
N ALA A 121 1.18 15.39 2.54
CA ALA A 121 0.85 15.51 3.96
C ALA A 121 2.05 15.31 4.90
N ALA A 122 3.03 14.49 4.53
CA ALA A 122 4.24 14.22 5.30
C ALA A 122 5.48 14.93 4.75
N GLY A 123 5.45 15.38 3.49
CA GLY A 123 6.61 15.98 2.82
C GLY A 123 7.70 14.94 2.51
N VAL A 124 7.31 13.69 2.27
CA VAL A 124 8.23 12.60 1.93
C VAL A 124 7.89 12.06 0.55
N ASP A 125 8.89 12.05 -0.31
CA ASP A 125 8.76 11.39 -1.60
C ASP A 125 8.83 9.88 -1.44
N THR A 126 7.85 9.22 -2.04
CA THR A 126 7.76 7.76 -2.05
C THR A 126 7.80 7.27 -3.49
N ALA A 127 8.52 6.18 -3.71
CA ALA A 127 8.51 5.46 -4.97
C ALA A 127 7.63 4.21 -4.87
N LEU A 128 7.11 3.78 -6.01
CA LEU A 128 6.32 2.57 -6.13
C LEU A 128 7.19 1.44 -6.65
N LYS A 129 7.18 0.30 -5.99
CA LYS A 129 7.77 -0.93 -6.52
C LYS A 129 6.65 -1.89 -6.90
N TRP A 130 6.58 -2.20 -8.19
CA TRP A 130 5.58 -3.16 -8.66
C TRP A 130 5.75 -4.52 -7.96
N PRO A 131 4.65 -5.18 -7.58
CA PRO A 131 3.27 -4.75 -7.82
C PRO A 131 2.62 -3.96 -6.67
N ASN A 132 3.24 -3.88 -5.49
CA ASN A 132 2.49 -3.53 -4.29
C ASN A 132 3.29 -2.86 -3.16
N ASP A 133 4.53 -2.47 -3.40
CA ASP A 133 5.38 -1.90 -2.36
C ASP A 133 5.51 -0.37 -2.49
N LEU A 134 5.50 0.30 -1.34
CA LEU A 134 5.87 1.70 -1.19
C LEU A 134 7.30 1.78 -0.66
N LEU A 135 8.16 2.49 -1.36
CA LEU A 135 9.55 2.70 -1.01
C LEU A 135 9.77 4.14 -0.55
N VAL A 136 10.68 4.31 0.40
CA VAL A 136 11.25 5.59 0.82
C VAL A 136 12.76 5.52 0.74
N THR A 137 13.42 6.67 0.63
CA THR A 137 14.87 6.74 0.70
C THR A 137 15.31 7.03 2.14
N VAL A 138 16.12 6.13 2.70
CA VAL A 138 16.76 6.28 4.02
C VAL A 138 18.25 6.09 3.83
N ASP A 139 19.06 7.07 4.22
CA ASP A 139 20.53 7.06 4.05
C ASP A 139 20.96 6.72 2.60
N GLY A 140 20.29 7.30 1.60
CA GLY A 140 20.55 7.09 0.19
C GLY A 140 20.16 5.71 -0.36
N ARG A 141 19.41 4.90 0.40
CA ARG A 141 18.97 3.56 0.01
C ARG A 141 17.45 3.45 0.00
N GLU A 142 16.93 2.76 -1.01
CA GLU A 142 15.50 2.43 -1.08
C GLU A 142 15.16 1.41 0.02
N ARG A 143 14.12 1.72 0.82
CA ARG A 143 13.59 0.89 1.88
C ARG A 143 12.08 0.79 1.79
N LYS A 144 11.52 -0.36 2.11
CA LYS A 144 10.07 -0.59 2.08
C LYS A 144 9.41 0.08 3.28
N ALA A 145 8.65 1.14 3.05
CA ALA A 145 7.86 1.83 4.07
C ALA A 145 6.39 1.43 4.08
N GLY A 146 5.92 0.72 3.06
CA GLY A 146 4.52 0.30 3.01
C GLY A 146 4.29 -0.85 2.05
N GLY A 147 3.10 -1.44 2.16
CA GLY A 147 2.64 -2.50 1.29
C GLY A 147 1.13 -2.46 1.11
N ILE A 148 0.68 -2.96 -0.02
CA ILE A 148 -0.72 -3.02 -0.41
C ILE A 148 -1.09 -4.47 -0.69
N LEU A 149 -2.24 -4.90 -0.18
CA LEU A 149 -2.78 -6.23 -0.41
C LEU A 149 -4.23 -6.13 -0.87
N ALA A 150 -4.50 -6.48 -2.13
CA ALA A 150 -5.84 -6.54 -2.67
C ALA A 150 -6.33 -7.99 -2.71
N GLU A 151 -7.48 -8.26 -2.13
CA GLU A 151 -8.10 -9.59 -2.06
C GLU A 151 -9.55 -9.49 -2.56
N ARG A 152 -9.93 -10.42 -3.44
CA ARG A 152 -11.29 -10.48 -3.95
C ARG A 152 -12.25 -11.01 -2.89
N ALA A 153 -13.38 -10.33 -2.71
CA ALA A 153 -14.47 -10.71 -1.82
C ALA A 153 -15.81 -10.63 -2.61
N GLY A 154 -16.17 -11.73 -3.28
CA GLY A 154 -17.32 -11.76 -4.19
C GLY A 154 -17.17 -10.79 -5.36
N ASP A 155 -18.09 -9.83 -5.46
CA ASP A 155 -18.10 -8.77 -6.49
C ASP A 155 -17.34 -7.51 -6.02
N SER A 156 -16.73 -7.56 -4.85
CA SER A 156 -15.91 -6.50 -4.28
C SER A 156 -14.45 -6.92 -4.20
N VAL A 157 -13.60 -5.93 -3.94
CA VAL A 157 -12.19 -6.13 -3.59
C VAL A 157 -11.93 -5.41 -2.27
N VAL A 158 -11.33 -6.12 -1.33
CA VAL A 158 -10.79 -5.52 -0.11
C VAL A 158 -9.35 -5.14 -0.36
N VAL A 159 -9.04 -3.85 -0.25
CA VAL A 159 -7.70 -3.30 -0.45
C VAL A 159 -7.13 -2.88 0.90
N GLY A 160 -6.16 -3.65 1.37
CA GLY A 160 -5.38 -3.36 2.57
C GLY A 160 -4.19 -2.49 2.25
N ILE A 161 -3.94 -1.50 3.08
CA ILE A 161 -2.82 -0.56 2.98
C ILE A 161 -2.12 -0.51 4.33
N GLY A 162 -0.85 -0.90 4.35
CA GLY A 162 0.04 -0.77 5.50
C GLY A 162 1.13 0.26 5.22
N VAL A 163 1.28 1.27 6.09
CA VAL A 163 2.35 2.27 5.99
C VAL A 163 3.06 2.41 7.33
N ASN A 164 4.35 2.22 7.33
CA ASN A 164 5.21 2.49 8.48
C ASN A 164 5.40 4.00 8.63
N VAL A 165 4.81 4.59 9.66
CA VAL A 165 4.86 6.04 9.88
C VAL A 165 6.01 6.39 10.82
N SER A 166 5.99 5.92 12.06
CA SER A 166 6.91 6.33 13.12
C SER A 166 7.80 5.22 13.65
N LEU A 167 8.03 4.13 12.87
CA LEU A 167 8.97 3.10 13.29
C LEU A 167 10.39 3.66 13.36
N ARG A 168 11.06 3.37 14.47
CA ARG A 168 12.47 3.65 14.70
C ARG A 168 13.35 2.53 14.12
N ALA A 169 14.65 2.77 14.02
CA ALA A 169 15.59 1.81 13.43
C ALA A 169 15.64 0.47 14.16
N ASP A 170 15.49 0.50 15.49
CA ASP A 170 15.46 -0.68 16.37
C ASP A 170 14.13 -1.45 16.34
N GLU A 171 13.07 -0.86 15.77
CA GLU A 171 11.75 -1.46 15.63
C GLU A 171 11.53 -2.08 14.22
N LEU A 172 12.49 -1.94 13.32
CA LEU A 172 12.34 -2.47 11.96
C LEU A 172 12.38 -4.00 11.96
N PRO A 173 11.40 -4.68 11.34
CA PRO A 173 11.35 -6.14 11.34
C PRO A 173 12.45 -6.79 10.49
N VAL A 174 12.94 -6.05 9.49
CA VAL A 174 14.01 -6.50 8.56
C VAL A 174 14.85 -5.30 8.11
N PRO A 175 16.13 -5.53 7.71
CA PRO A 175 17.01 -4.43 7.29
C PRO A 175 16.55 -3.65 6.05
N THR A 176 15.67 -4.23 5.24
CA THR A 176 15.11 -3.59 4.03
C THR A 176 13.84 -2.79 4.31
N ALA A 177 13.33 -2.83 5.54
CA ALA A 177 12.21 -2.01 5.95
C ALA A 177 12.65 -0.55 6.20
N GLY A 178 11.70 0.36 6.07
CA GLY A 178 11.84 1.78 6.36
C GLY A 178 10.55 2.34 6.95
N SER A 179 10.58 3.62 7.30
CA SER A 179 9.41 4.37 7.76
C SER A 179 9.49 5.81 7.29
N LEU A 180 8.36 6.54 7.39
CA LEU A 180 8.34 7.97 7.06
C LEU A 180 9.26 8.75 8.00
N ALA A 181 9.31 8.38 9.28
CA ALA A 181 10.21 9.00 10.27
C ALA A 181 11.68 8.86 9.86
N LEU A 182 12.11 7.67 9.48
CA LEU A 182 13.49 7.41 9.03
C LEU A 182 13.83 8.11 7.71
N ALA A 183 12.82 8.36 6.88
CA ALA A 183 12.97 9.13 5.64
C ALA A 183 12.94 10.66 5.86
N GLY A 184 12.89 11.13 7.11
CA GLY A 184 12.92 12.55 7.43
C GLY A 184 11.60 13.28 7.27
N ALA A 185 10.46 12.59 7.39
CA ALA A 185 9.14 13.20 7.32
C ALA A 185 8.99 14.35 8.32
N GLY A 186 8.55 15.52 7.84
CA GLY A 186 8.29 16.67 8.70
C GLY A 186 7.02 16.55 9.55
N ARG A 187 6.12 15.62 9.21
CA ARG A 187 4.86 15.41 9.92
C ARG A 187 4.56 13.92 10.00
N LEU A 188 4.32 13.45 11.23
CA LEU A 188 4.05 12.04 11.54
C LEU A 188 2.67 11.83 12.18
N ASP A 189 1.84 12.88 12.26
CA ASP A 189 0.47 12.78 12.77
C ASP A 189 -0.37 11.91 11.81
N ARG A 190 -0.87 10.80 12.33
CA ARG A 190 -1.57 9.79 11.55
C ARG A 190 -2.97 10.23 11.10
N ASP A 191 -3.65 11.12 11.82
CA ASP A 191 -4.97 11.62 11.44
C ASP A 191 -4.95 12.41 10.12
N PRO A 192 -4.11 13.43 9.93
CA PRO A 192 -3.97 14.11 8.65
C PRO A 192 -3.50 13.18 7.53
N LEU A 193 -2.57 12.26 7.82
CA LEU A 193 -2.06 11.30 6.82
C LEU A 193 -3.17 10.38 6.33
N LEU A 194 -3.97 9.81 7.25
CA LEU A 194 -5.10 8.93 6.90
C LEU A 194 -6.17 9.67 6.11
N ARG A 195 -6.51 10.92 6.50
CA ARG A 195 -7.46 11.74 5.74
C ARG A 195 -6.97 12.04 4.33
N ALA A 196 -5.69 12.37 4.18
CA ALA A 196 -5.10 12.64 2.86
C ALA A 196 -5.10 11.40 1.98
N LEU A 197 -4.75 10.23 2.56
CA LEU A 197 -4.75 8.94 1.88
C LEU A 197 -6.15 8.57 1.39
N LEU A 198 -7.16 8.57 2.26
CA LEU A 198 -8.51 8.16 1.90
C LEU A 198 -9.16 9.12 0.87
N ARG A 199 -8.89 10.42 0.93
CA ARG A 199 -9.34 11.37 -0.09
C ARG A 199 -8.68 11.11 -1.44
N SER A 200 -7.36 10.92 -1.45
CA SER A 200 -6.62 10.61 -2.67
C SER A 200 -7.08 9.29 -3.30
N LEU A 201 -7.38 8.29 -2.46
CA LEU A 201 -7.90 7.00 -2.92
C LEU A 201 -9.31 7.14 -3.51
N GLU A 202 -10.20 7.93 -2.89
CA GLU A 202 -11.52 8.25 -3.40
C GLU A 202 -11.43 8.92 -4.78
N ASP A 203 -10.56 9.94 -4.91
CA ASP A 203 -10.38 10.67 -6.16
C ASP A 203 -9.92 9.74 -7.30
N TRP A 204 -8.85 8.97 -7.07
CA TRP A 204 -8.32 8.05 -8.07
C TRP A 204 -9.29 6.92 -8.43
N TYR A 205 -9.93 6.32 -7.43
CA TYR A 205 -10.87 5.23 -7.66
C TYR A 205 -12.11 5.70 -8.42
N THR A 206 -12.65 6.87 -8.07
CA THR A 206 -13.81 7.45 -8.76
C THR A 206 -13.48 7.78 -10.23
N ALA A 207 -12.32 8.36 -10.48
CA ALA A 207 -11.86 8.65 -11.84
C ALA A 207 -11.65 7.37 -12.66
N TRP A 208 -10.99 6.35 -12.08
CA TRP A 208 -10.74 5.08 -12.75
C TRP A 208 -12.04 4.31 -13.05
N ARG A 209 -12.95 4.24 -12.06
CA ARG A 209 -14.26 3.61 -12.25
C ARG A 209 -15.10 4.34 -13.28
N GLY A 210 -15.11 5.68 -13.25
CA GLY A 210 -15.79 6.52 -14.23
C GLY A 210 -15.26 6.37 -15.66
N ALA A 211 -14.01 5.96 -15.81
CA ALA A 211 -13.38 5.62 -17.09
C ALA A 211 -13.59 4.14 -17.49
N GLY A 212 -14.52 3.41 -16.87
CA GLY A 212 -14.75 1.99 -17.15
C GLY A 212 -13.56 1.10 -16.79
N GLY A 213 -12.71 1.53 -15.86
CA GLY A 213 -11.50 0.82 -15.45
C GLY A 213 -10.31 1.01 -16.39
N ASP A 214 -10.40 1.93 -17.37
CA ASP A 214 -9.28 2.24 -18.25
C ASP A 214 -8.26 3.15 -17.55
N PRO A 215 -7.04 2.66 -17.23
CA PRO A 215 -6.05 3.43 -16.51
C PRO A 215 -5.42 4.55 -17.37
N ALA A 216 -5.43 4.40 -18.69
CA ALA A 216 -4.89 5.42 -19.58
C ALA A 216 -5.88 6.60 -19.71
N ALA A 217 -7.18 6.32 -19.82
CA ALA A 217 -8.22 7.34 -19.97
C ALA A 217 -8.30 8.28 -18.73
N CYS A 218 -8.02 7.77 -17.53
CA CYS A 218 -7.98 8.57 -16.29
C CYS A 218 -6.56 9.01 -15.88
N ARG A 219 -5.55 8.79 -16.74
CA ARG A 219 -4.12 9.12 -16.50
C ARG A 219 -3.48 8.37 -15.30
N LEU A 220 -4.12 7.31 -14.81
CA LEU A 220 -3.57 6.50 -13.72
C LEU A 220 -2.30 5.77 -14.16
N GLN A 221 -2.27 5.25 -15.38
CA GLN A 221 -1.09 4.57 -15.94
C GLN A 221 0.12 5.49 -16.01
N GLU A 222 -0.07 6.74 -16.45
CA GLU A 222 0.98 7.76 -16.49
C GLU A 222 1.47 8.10 -15.08
N ALA A 223 0.54 8.33 -14.14
CA ALA A 223 0.88 8.65 -12.75
C ALA A 223 1.63 7.51 -12.06
N TYR A 224 1.22 6.25 -12.32
CA TYR A 224 1.93 5.08 -11.81
C TYR A 224 3.34 4.98 -12.40
N ALA A 225 3.48 5.11 -13.72
CA ALA A 225 4.76 5.01 -14.39
C ALA A 225 5.76 6.07 -13.89
N ALA A 226 5.30 7.30 -13.68
CA ALA A 226 6.12 8.39 -13.16
C ALA A 226 6.70 8.12 -11.75
N GLY A 227 5.95 7.38 -10.90
CA GLY A 227 6.39 7.02 -9.55
C GLY A 227 7.02 5.63 -9.42
N CYS A 228 7.06 4.84 -10.50
CA CYS A 228 7.45 3.43 -10.43
C CYS A 228 8.94 3.23 -10.52
N ALA A 229 9.58 2.93 -9.39
CA ALA A 229 11.02 2.61 -9.32
C ALA A 229 11.40 1.29 -10.00
N THR A 230 10.43 0.47 -10.42
CA THR A 230 10.72 -0.80 -11.12
C THR A 230 10.97 -0.56 -12.61
N LEU A 231 10.30 0.39 -13.23
CA LEU A 231 10.44 0.69 -14.65
C LEU A 231 11.84 1.20 -14.98
N GLY A 232 12.37 0.76 -16.14
CA GLY A 232 13.72 1.07 -16.59
C GLY A 232 14.83 0.25 -15.90
N ARG A 233 14.47 -0.68 -15.02
CA ARG A 233 15.44 -1.54 -14.32
C ARG A 233 15.43 -2.96 -14.88
N THR A 234 16.59 -3.59 -14.91
CA THR A 234 16.66 -5.05 -15.06
C THR A 234 16.17 -5.69 -13.78
N VAL A 235 15.20 -6.57 -13.92
CA VAL A 235 14.56 -7.26 -12.80
C VAL A 235 14.50 -8.76 -13.04
N ARG A 236 14.43 -9.52 -11.95
CA ARG A 236 14.06 -10.92 -11.96
C ARG A 236 12.65 -11.03 -11.38
N ALA A 237 11.73 -11.54 -12.18
CA ALA A 237 10.38 -11.91 -11.74
C ALA A 237 10.39 -13.38 -11.31
N GLU A 238 10.02 -13.63 -10.07
CA GLU A 238 9.82 -14.98 -9.52
C GLU A 238 8.35 -15.34 -9.73
N LEU A 239 8.12 -16.33 -10.60
CA LEU A 239 6.80 -16.74 -11.05
C LEU A 239 6.37 -18.04 -10.35
N PRO A 240 5.05 -18.36 -10.30
CA PRO A 240 4.59 -19.64 -9.78
C PRO A 240 5.26 -20.84 -10.45
N GLY A 241 5.54 -21.90 -9.66
CA GLY A 241 6.20 -23.13 -10.13
C GLY A 241 7.69 -22.96 -10.35
N ASP A 242 8.38 -22.21 -9.50
CA ASP A 242 9.83 -21.98 -9.47
C ASP A 242 10.41 -21.46 -10.80
N ARG A 243 9.56 -20.83 -11.60
CA ARG A 243 9.98 -20.21 -12.85
C ARG A 243 10.49 -18.79 -12.58
N GLN A 244 11.53 -18.42 -13.32
CA GLN A 244 12.07 -17.08 -13.25
C GLN A 244 12.10 -16.46 -14.66
N LEU A 245 11.83 -15.17 -14.72
CA LEU A 245 11.98 -14.37 -15.93
C LEU A 245 12.84 -13.15 -15.61
N VAL A 246 13.93 -13.00 -16.36
CA VAL A 246 14.83 -11.84 -16.26
C VAL A 246 14.61 -10.98 -17.49
N GLY A 247 14.51 -9.67 -17.28
CA GLY A 247 14.37 -8.70 -18.36
C GLY A 247 14.31 -7.27 -17.82
N GLU A 248 14.31 -6.32 -18.73
CA GLU A 248 14.08 -4.91 -18.40
C GLU A 248 12.58 -4.67 -18.22
N ALA A 249 12.19 -4.04 -17.12
CA ALA A 249 10.82 -3.62 -16.86
C ALA A 249 10.50 -2.39 -17.70
N VAL A 250 9.76 -2.56 -18.79
CA VAL A 250 9.54 -1.49 -19.79
C VAL A 250 8.20 -0.79 -19.66
N ALA A 251 7.19 -1.45 -19.12
CA ALA A 251 5.85 -0.86 -18.95
C ALA A 251 5.02 -1.60 -17.89
N VAL A 252 3.93 -0.97 -17.48
CA VAL A 252 2.78 -1.62 -16.87
C VAL A 252 1.63 -1.52 -17.86
N ASP A 253 1.05 -2.66 -18.26
CA ASP A 253 0.03 -2.68 -19.28
C ASP A 253 -1.37 -2.27 -18.77
N GLY A 254 -2.34 -2.27 -19.70
CA GLY A 254 -3.71 -1.89 -19.37
C GLY A 254 -4.42 -2.77 -18.33
N ASP A 255 -3.88 -3.94 -18.01
CA ASP A 255 -4.41 -4.87 -17.01
C ASP A 255 -3.64 -4.81 -15.68
N GLY A 256 -2.62 -3.92 -15.59
CA GLY A 256 -1.77 -3.75 -14.40
C GLY A 256 -0.61 -4.73 -14.32
N ARG A 257 -0.33 -5.47 -15.40
CA ARG A 257 0.77 -6.42 -15.47
C ARG A 257 2.08 -5.72 -15.81
N LEU A 258 3.18 -6.16 -15.19
CA LEU A 258 4.51 -5.68 -15.54
C LEU A 258 4.96 -6.30 -16.86
N VAL A 259 5.39 -5.49 -17.80
CA VAL A 259 5.91 -5.96 -19.09
C VAL A 259 7.44 -5.99 -19.02
N LEU A 260 8.02 -7.17 -19.23
CA LEU A 260 9.46 -7.35 -19.27
C LEU A 260 9.94 -7.54 -20.71
N ALA A 261 10.90 -6.75 -21.14
CA ALA A 261 11.66 -6.97 -22.35
C ALA A 261 12.82 -7.93 -22.04
N THR A 262 12.80 -9.13 -22.66
CA THR A 262 13.85 -10.14 -22.51
C THR A 262 15.02 -9.86 -23.44
N GLU A 263 16.16 -10.55 -23.25
CA GLU A 263 17.36 -10.41 -24.08
C GLU A 263 17.13 -10.60 -25.60
N HIS A 264 16.07 -11.36 -25.97
CA HIS A 264 15.71 -11.56 -27.38
C HIS A 264 14.70 -10.51 -27.91
N GLY A 265 14.51 -9.40 -27.20
CA GLY A 265 13.60 -8.31 -27.58
C GLY A 265 12.10 -8.65 -27.46
N MET A 266 11.76 -9.84 -26.96
CA MET A 266 10.35 -10.22 -26.74
C MET A 266 9.82 -9.57 -25.47
N GLN A 267 8.64 -8.96 -25.58
CA GLN A 267 7.92 -8.45 -24.44
C GLN A 267 7.05 -9.54 -23.82
N ARG A 268 7.16 -9.71 -22.51
CA ARG A 268 6.43 -10.71 -21.73
C ARG A 268 5.67 -10.01 -20.57
N PRO A 269 4.34 -10.06 -20.56
CA PRO A 269 3.57 -9.59 -19.42
C PRO A 269 3.69 -10.59 -18.25
N VAL A 270 3.80 -10.03 -17.04
CA VAL A 270 3.85 -10.76 -15.77
C VAL A 270 2.62 -10.39 -14.94
N ASP A 271 1.71 -11.34 -14.74
CA ASP A 271 0.46 -11.12 -14.00
C ASP A 271 0.66 -11.08 -12.49
N ALA A 272 1.58 -11.94 -11.98
CA ALA A 272 1.88 -12.06 -10.56
C ALA A 272 3.30 -12.56 -10.39
N GLY A 273 3.95 -12.14 -9.32
CA GLY A 273 5.29 -12.57 -8.97
C GLY A 273 5.92 -11.64 -7.95
N ASP A 274 7.03 -12.08 -7.38
CA ASP A 274 7.93 -11.22 -6.64
C ASP A 274 8.95 -10.61 -7.60
N ILE A 275 9.18 -9.32 -7.45
CA ILE A 275 10.16 -8.60 -8.26
C ILE A 275 11.41 -8.32 -7.45
N VAL A 276 12.52 -8.81 -7.92
CA VAL A 276 13.86 -8.50 -7.40
C VAL A 276 14.53 -7.53 -8.39
N HIS A 277 14.85 -6.33 -7.93
CA HIS A 277 15.65 -5.39 -8.70
C HIS A 277 17.08 -5.91 -8.77
N LEU A 278 17.56 -6.20 -9.95
CA LEU A 278 18.95 -6.62 -10.17
C LEU A 278 19.83 -5.35 -10.20
N ARG A 279 20.98 -5.41 -9.53
CA ARG A 279 21.97 -4.36 -9.66
C ARG A 279 22.75 -4.63 -10.96
N PRO A 280 23.16 -3.57 -11.72
CA PRO A 280 24.16 -3.75 -12.74
C PRO A 280 25.37 -4.46 -12.13
N ALA A 281 25.93 -5.46 -12.82
CA ALA A 281 27.21 -6.00 -12.42
C ALA A 281 28.16 -4.79 -12.35
N SER A 282 28.77 -4.53 -11.17
CA SER A 282 29.86 -3.57 -11.10
C SER A 282 30.92 -4.08 -12.07
N SER A 283 31.14 -3.31 -13.15
CA SER A 283 32.30 -3.51 -14.02
C SER A 283 33.50 -3.36 -13.11
N GLY A 284 34.09 -4.50 -12.71
CA GLY A 284 35.32 -4.51 -11.95
C GLY A 284 36.40 -3.85 -12.81
N GLU A 285 36.94 -2.75 -12.27
CA GLU A 285 38.27 -2.31 -12.63
C GLU A 285 39.31 -3.22 -12.00
#